data_d196b485da58df301af0df8b0342e7a4
#
_entry.id   d196b485da58df301af0df8b0342e7a4
#
_cell.length_a   1.000
_cell.length_b   1.000
_cell.length_c   1.000
_cell.angle_alpha   90.00
_cell.angle_beta   90.00
_cell.angle_gamma   90.00
#
_symmetry.space_group_name_H-M   'P 1'
#
loop_
_entity.id
_entity.type
_entity.pdbx_description
1 polymer ?
#
loop_
_entity_poly.entity_id
_entity_poly.type
_entity_poly.pdbx_seq_one_letter_code
_entity_poly.pdbx_strand_id
1 'polypeptide(L)'
;MINYTNKFFNVDILRIDDIKLHETTETNRLRNIYERISNSRYLMNPVIVGNYGSQRILIDGANRLSTLKEIGCKLVIAQLTDYKSKRIRLRNWNHLIYDAKIEHAVEYCLNKGYKYEDKTYKEAKSIIQQFNNYILVSDISNGRSILIYLPKKFKENIERLHTFTKFYFNVYNFDRSEEEITYYDLRKYSRKNGLLVEFFHFNKKQIVNIEFPS
;
A
#
# COMPACT_ATOMS: atom_id res chain seq x y z
N MET A 1 -6.12 -45.02 8.28
CA MET A 1 -5.66 -43.65 8.49
C MET A 1 -6.25 -42.80 7.37
N ILE A 2 -7.29 -42.00 7.64
CA ILE A 2 -7.96 -41.17 6.63
C ILE A 2 -7.14 -39.88 6.54
N ASN A 3 -6.38 -39.71 5.47
CA ASN A 3 -5.69 -38.43 5.16
C ASN A 3 -6.73 -37.40 4.71
N TYR A 4 -7.27 -36.67 5.63
CA TYR A 4 -7.95 -35.40 5.32
C TYR A 4 -6.88 -34.38 4.93
N THR A 5 -6.42 -34.37 3.70
CA THR A 5 -5.78 -33.17 3.14
C THR A 5 -6.87 -32.13 2.94
N ASN A 6 -7.03 -31.30 3.94
CA ASN A 6 -7.95 -30.17 3.90
C ASN A 6 -7.43 -29.18 2.85
N LYS A 7 -7.88 -29.31 1.61
CA LYS A 7 -7.50 -28.47 0.46
C LYS A 7 -7.84 -26.98 0.64
N PHE A 8 -8.51 -26.62 1.74
CA PHE A 8 -9.06 -25.26 1.93
C PHE A 8 -8.22 -24.35 2.82
N PHE A 9 -7.40 -24.89 3.74
CA PHE A 9 -6.59 -24.08 4.63
C PHE A 9 -5.20 -24.69 4.78
N ASN A 10 -4.25 -24.16 4.01
CA ASN A 10 -2.83 -24.49 4.21
C ASN A 10 -2.30 -23.55 5.30
N VAL A 11 -2.36 -23.99 6.57
CA VAL A 11 -1.93 -23.22 7.74
C VAL A 11 -0.68 -23.86 8.31
N ASP A 12 0.30 -23.07 8.65
CA ASP A 12 1.57 -23.48 9.23
C ASP A 12 2.03 -22.49 10.31
N ILE A 13 2.98 -22.92 11.12
CA ILE A 13 3.63 -22.06 12.13
C ILE A 13 4.99 -21.66 11.58
N LEU A 14 5.17 -20.36 11.41
CA LEU A 14 6.37 -19.79 10.83
C LEU A 14 7.15 -18.95 11.86
N ARG A 15 8.48 -18.89 11.68
CA ARG A 15 9.27 -17.89 12.40
C ARG A 15 8.97 -16.50 11.82
N ILE A 16 8.73 -15.53 12.69
CA ILE A 16 8.42 -14.15 12.28
C ILE A 16 9.56 -13.56 11.45
N ASP A 17 10.80 -13.83 11.83
CA ASP A 17 11.98 -13.29 11.16
C ASP A 17 12.21 -13.86 9.75
N ASP A 18 11.58 -14.99 9.40
CA ASP A 18 11.65 -15.59 8.07
C ASP A 18 10.63 -14.97 7.10
N ILE A 19 9.76 -14.09 7.58
CA ILE A 19 8.69 -13.48 6.78
C ILE A 19 9.11 -12.08 6.35
N LYS A 20 9.20 -11.87 5.04
CA LYS A 20 9.55 -10.59 4.45
C LYS A 20 8.31 -9.68 4.36
N LEU A 21 8.41 -8.50 4.96
CA LEU A 21 7.42 -7.43 4.82
C LEU A 21 7.60 -6.72 3.47
N HIS A 22 6.52 -6.23 2.88
CA HIS A 22 6.54 -5.39 1.68
C HIS A 22 5.70 -4.12 1.81
N GLU A 23 5.21 -3.83 3.02
CA GLU A 23 4.51 -2.60 3.33
C GLU A 23 4.95 -2.06 4.70
N THR A 24 4.79 -0.76 4.89
CA THR A 24 5.05 -0.10 6.18
C THR A 24 3.81 -0.18 7.06
N THR A 25 4.03 -0.29 8.37
CA THR A 25 2.97 -0.28 9.38
C THR A 25 2.58 1.15 9.76
N GLU A 26 1.30 1.33 10.15
CA GLU A 26 0.80 2.60 10.65
C GLU A 26 0.81 2.62 12.18
N THR A 27 1.43 3.62 12.77
CA THR A 27 1.62 3.73 14.22
C THR A 27 0.30 3.63 15.00
N ASN A 28 -0.74 4.36 14.58
CA ASN A 28 -2.03 4.34 15.27
C ASN A 28 -2.74 2.99 15.17
N ARG A 29 -2.65 2.35 14.02
CA ARG A 29 -3.27 1.04 13.77
C ARG A 29 -2.53 -0.07 14.51
N LEU A 30 -1.22 0.05 14.59
CA LEU A 30 -0.35 -0.87 15.33
C LEU A 30 -0.67 -0.84 16.81
N ARG A 31 -0.83 0.35 17.41
CA ARG A 31 -1.21 0.54 18.81
C ARG A 31 -2.56 -0.11 19.14
N ASN A 32 -3.59 0.11 18.34
CA ASN A 32 -4.90 -0.49 18.54
C ASN A 32 -4.86 -2.03 18.48
N ILE A 33 -4.06 -2.59 17.57
CA ILE A 33 -3.90 -4.05 17.46
C ILE A 33 -3.09 -4.59 18.64
N TYR A 34 -2.06 -3.88 19.07
CA TYR A 34 -1.26 -4.22 20.25
C TYR A 34 -2.15 -4.34 21.50
N GLU A 35 -2.96 -3.35 21.79
CA GLU A 35 -3.88 -3.34 22.93
C GLU A 35 -4.87 -4.53 22.86
N ARG A 36 -5.42 -4.80 21.67
CA ARG A 36 -6.35 -5.92 21.47
C ARG A 36 -5.69 -7.28 21.68
N ILE A 37 -4.51 -7.53 21.13
CA ILE A 37 -3.80 -8.81 21.28
C ILE A 37 -3.32 -8.99 22.71
N SER A 38 -2.75 -7.96 23.33
CA SER A 38 -2.26 -8.01 24.71
C SER A 38 -3.37 -8.28 25.72
N ASN A 39 -4.55 -7.69 25.53
CA ASN A 39 -5.70 -7.86 26.42
C ASN A 39 -6.41 -9.20 26.20
N SER A 40 -6.60 -9.62 24.96
CA SER A 40 -7.33 -10.85 24.63
C SER A 40 -6.46 -12.10 24.73
N ARG A 41 -5.17 -11.98 24.55
CA ARG A 41 -4.19 -13.08 24.40
C ARG A 41 -4.50 -14.03 23.21
N TYR A 42 -5.32 -13.58 22.27
CA TYR A 42 -5.69 -14.35 21.08
C TYR A 42 -5.35 -13.60 19.79
N LEU A 43 -4.84 -14.34 18.82
CA LEU A 43 -4.73 -13.89 17.45
C LEU A 43 -5.99 -14.32 16.69
N MET A 44 -6.89 -13.39 16.38
CA MET A 44 -8.18 -13.68 15.74
C MET A 44 -8.04 -14.28 14.35
N ASN A 45 -7.08 -13.80 13.55
CA ASN A 45 -6.86 -14.25 12.18
C ASN A 45 -5.38 -14.53 11.95
N PRO A 46 -5.01 -15.61 11.24
CA PRO A 46 -3.64 -15.83 10.83
C PRO A 46 -3.16 -14.72 9.90
N VAL A 47 -1.86 -14.52 9.79
CA VAL A 47 -1.28 -13.71 8.72
C VAL A 47 -1.32 -14.51 7.41
N ILE A 48 -1.37 -13.83 6.27
CA ILE A 48 -1.32 -14.51 4.96
C ILE A 48 0.08 -14.36 4.38
N VAL A 49 0.72 -15.49 4.09
CA VAL A 49 2.09 -15.54 3.58
C VAL A 49 2.13 -16.26 2.23
N GLY A 50 2.73 -15.60 1.25
CA GLY A 50 2.96 -16.17 -0.07
C GLY A 50 4.36 -16.76 -0.20
N ASN A 51 4.45 -18.00 -0.66
CA ASN A 51 5.73 -18.60 -1.00
C ASN A 51 6.18 -18.16 -2.39
N TYR A 52 7.41 -17.65 -2.51
CA TYR A 52 8.04 -17.26 -3.76
C TYR A 52 9.45 -17.86 -3.82
N GLY A 53 9.61 -19.05 -4.38
CA GLY A 53 10.85 -19.82 -4.26
C GLY A 53 11.13 -20.15 -2.79
N SER A 54 12.31 -19.79 -2.30
CA SER A 54 12.71 -19.96 -0.89
C SER A 54 12.22 -18.80 0.01
N GLN A 55 11.66 -17.74 -0.55
CA GLN A 55 11.23 -16.56 0.20
C GLN A 55 9.77 -16.67 0.65
N ARG A 56 9.50 -16.17 1.84
CA ARG A 56 8.17 -16.04 2.44
C ARG A 56 7.79 -14.57 2.47
N ILE A 57 6.80 -14.19 1.69
CA ILE A 57 6.37 -12.80 1.52
C ILE A 57 5.05 -12.59 2.25
N LEU A 58 4.98 -11.66 3.16
CA LEU A 58 3.73 -11.31 3.81
C LEU A 58 2.78 -10.70 2.78
N ILE A 59 1.57 -11.22 2.66
CA ILE A 59 0.52 -10.70 1.76
C ILE A 59 -0.48 -9.86 2.53
N ASP A 60 -0.86 -10.32 3.72
CA ASP A 60 -1.77 -9.58 4.61
C ASP A 60 -1.40 -9.80 6.08
N GLY A 61 -1.62 -8.76 6.88
CA GLY A 61 -1.39 -8.79 8.32
C GLY A 61 -0.10 -8.12 8.79
N ALA A 62 0.43 -7.13 8.07
CA ALA A 62 1.65 -6.41 8.45
C ALA A 62 1.59 -5.85 9.87
N ASN A 63 0.50 -5.17 10.23
CA ASN A 63 0.33 -4.66 11.60
C ASN A 63 0.24 -5.79 12.65
N ARG A 64 -0.40 -6.93 12.32
CA ARG A 64 -0.47 -8.10 13.22
C ARG A 64 0.91 -8.71 13.43
N LEU A 65 1.66 -8.92 12.36
CA LEU A 65 3.02 -9.48 12.42
C LEU A 65 3.96 -8.57 13.20
N SER A 66 3.93 -7.26 12.94
CA SER A 66 4.73 -6.28 13.66
C SER A 66 4.38 -6.21 15.14
N THR A 67 3.09 -6.23 15.48
CA THR A 67 2.63 -6.28 16.87
C THR A 67 3.13 -7.55 17.59
N LEU A 68 3.02 -8.71 16.95
CA LEU A 68 3.51 -9.96 17.56
C LEU A 68 5.03 -9.93 17.77
N LYS A 69 5.77 -9.34 16.85
CA LYS A 69 7.22 -9.14 17.00
C LYS A 69 7.53 -8.21 18.18
N GLU A 70 6.78 -7.11 18.33
CA GLU A 70 6.93 -6.15 19.44
C GLU A 70 6.59 -6.77 20.79
N ILE A 71 5.59 -7.65 20.88
CA ILE A 71 5.25 -8.43 22.08
C ILE A 71 6.34 -9.48 22.41
N GLY A 72 7.27 -9.74 21.48
CA GLY A 72 8.36 -10.72 21.67
C GLY A 72 8.04 -12.12 21.17
N CYS A 73 6.95 -12.32 20.43
CA CYS A 73 6.65 -13.61 19.79
C CYS A 73 7.73 -13.94 18.76
N LYS A 74 8.15 -15.22 18.74
CA LYS A 74 9.10 -15.74 17.75
C LYS A 74 8.41 -16.45 16.59
N LEU A 75 7.19 -16.91 16.83
CA LEU A 75 6.39 -17.71 15.91
C LEU A 75 5.04 -17.06 15.66
N VAL A 76 4.50 -17.29 14.47
CA VAL A 76 3.17 -16.84 14.06
C VAL A 76 2.45 -17.92 13.27
N ILE A 77 1.14 -18.02 13.45
CA ILE A 77 0.27 -18.84 12.61
C ILE A 77 0.06 -18.10 11.29
N ALA A 78 0.38 -18.76 10.19
CA ALA A 78 0.28 -18.22 8.85
C ALA A 78 -0.56 -19.11 7.93
N GLN A 79 -1.44 -18.49 7.17
CA GLN A 79 -2.07 -19.16 6.02
C GLN A 79 -1.13 -19.05 4.83
N LEU A 80 -0.73 -20.19 4.27
CA LEU A 80 0.21 -20.24 3.16
C LEU A 80 -0.50 -20.25 1.81
N THR A 81 0.09 -19.57 0.85
CA THR A 81 -0.36 -19.57 -0.55
C THR A 81 0.81 -19.47 -1.51
N ASP A 82 0.60 -19.80 -2.77
CA ASP A 82 1.59 -19.57 -3.83
C ASP A 82 1.53 -18.10 -4.28
N TYR A 83 2.59 -17.33 -4.00
CA TYR A 83 2.68 -15.93 -4.39
C TYR A 83 2.60 -15.71 -5.90
N LYS A 84 3.02 -16.70 -6.72
CA LYS A 84 2.95 -16.64 -8.19
C LYS A 84 1.54 -16.88 -8.72
N SER A 85 0.64 -17.42 -7.90
CA SER A 85 -0.74 -17.72 -8.30
C SER A 85 -1.43 -16.52 -8.94
N LYS A 86 -2.11 -16.72 -10.06
CA LYS A 86 -2.93 -15.69 -10.73
C LYS A 86 -4.10 -15.19 -9.87
N ARG A 87 -4.45 -15.94 -8.81
CA ARG A 87 -5.49 -15.53 -7.85
C ARG A 87 -5.03 -14.40 -6.93
N ILE A 88 -3.72 -14.27 -6.71
CA ILE A 88 -3.15 -13.15 -5.94
C ILE A 88 -2.92 -12.01 -6.90
N ARG A 89 -3.64 -10.92 -6.69
CA ARG A 89 -3.50 -9.67 -7.44
C ARG A 89 -2.90 -8.62 -6.52
N LEU A 90 -1.84 -7.97 -6.97
CA LEU A 90 -1.33 -6.77 -6.32
C LEU A 90 -2.22 -5.61 -6.76
N ARG A 91 -2.66 -4.84 -5.78
CA ARG A 91 -3.39 -3.59 -6.00
C ARG A 91 -2.67 -2.47 -5.27
N ASN A 92 -2.81 -1.26 -5.76
CA ASN A 92 -2.38 -0.07 -5.04
C ASN A 92 -3.56 0.52 -4.29
N TRP A 93 -3.24 1.13 -3.17
CA TRP A 93 -4.18 1.97 -2.47
C TRP A 93 -4.20 3.34 -3.13
N ASN A 94 -5.32 3.73 -3.71
CA ASN A 94 -5.54 5.12 -4.07
C ASN A 94 -5.95 5.89 -2.82
N HIS A 95 -5.41 7.09 -2.64
CA HIS A 95 -5.69 7.91 -1.47
C HIS A 95 -6.59 9.07 -1.86
N LEU A 96 -7.72 9.19 -1.15
CA LEU A 96 -8.61 10.34 -1.25
C LEU A 96 -8.31 11.27 -0.09
N ILE A 97 -7.70 12.41 -0.38
CA ILE A 97 -7.30 13.41 0.61
C ILE A 97 -8.38 14.48 0.68
N TYR A 98 -8.94 14.70 1.86
CA TYR A 98 -10.01 15.67 2.07
C TYR A 98 -9.45 17.07 2.29
N ASP A 99 -10.17 18.07 1.78
CA ASP A 99 -9.92 19.51 1.98
C ASP A 99 -8.54 20.02 1.53
N ALA A 100 -7.76 19.17 0.84
CA ALA A 100 -6.51 19.56 0.20
C ALA A 100 -6.77 20.17 -1.18
N LYS A 101 -5.96 21.17 -1.55
CA LYS A 101 -5.98 21.79 -2.87
C LYS A 101 -4.78 21.35 -3.69
N ILE A 102 -4.92 21.32 -5.01
CA ILE A 102 -3.84 20.89 -5.89
C ILE A 102 -2.61 21.83 -5.79
N GLU A 103 -2.83 23.09 -5.47
CA GLU A 103 -1.77 24.08 -5.23
C GLU A 103 -0.84 23.64 -4.09
N HIS A 104 -1.38 23.01 -3.02
CA HIS A 104 -0.56 22.50 -1.92
C HIS A 104 0.36 21.36 -2.37
N ALA A 105 -0.12 20.49 -3.27
CA ALA A 105 0.70 19.43 -3.86
C ALA A 105 1.78 20.00 -4.80
N VAL A 106 1.44 21.03 -5.57
CA VAL A 106 2.39 21.76 -6.43
C VAL A 106 3.48 22.41 -5.59
N GLU A 107 3.11 23.16 -4.54
CA GLU A 107 4.06 23.78 -3.63
C GLU A 107 4.99 22.74 -2.96
N TYR A 108 4.43 21.62 -2.53
CA TYR A 108 5.24 20.53 -1.98
C TYR A 108 6.25 20.00 -3.00
N CYS A 109 5.84 19.83 -4.26
CA CYS A 109 6.75 19.41 -5.33
C CYS A 109 7.88 20.40 -5.56
N LEU A 110 7.57 21.69 -5.60
CA LEU A 110 8.56 22.77 -5.75
C LEU A 110 9.56 22.77 -4.60
N ASN A 111 9.08 22.70 -3.36
CA ASN A 111 9.91 22.68 -2.16
C ASN A 111 10.83 21.46 -2.07
N LYS A 112 10.43 20.33 -2.69
CA LYS A 112 11.22 19.09 -2.76
C LYS A 112 12.04 18.95 -4.04
N GLY A 113 11.96 19.89 -4.96
CA GLY A 113 12.61 19.80 -6.28
C GLY A 113 12.08 18.66 -7.15
N TYR A 114 10.80 18.28 -6.99
CA TYR A 114 10.18 17.25 -7.81
C TYR A 114 9.73 17.86 -9.14
N LYS A 115 10.04 17.17 -10.22
CA LYS A 115 9.51 17.52 -11.54
C LYS A 115 8.06 17.05 -11.63
N TYR A 116 7.20 17.89 -12.16
CA TYR A 116 5.80 17.58 -12.43
C TYR A 116 5.33 18.25 -13.73
N GLU A 117 4.21 17.77 -14.29
CA GLU A 117 3.51 18.37 -15.42
C GLU A 117 2.02 18.52 -15.09
N ASP A 118 1.47 19.70 -15.42
CA ASP A 118 0.01 19.92 -15.42
C ASP A 118 -0.65 19.23 -16.60
N LYS A 119 -1.73 18.51 -16.35
CA LYS A 119 -2.50 17.75 -17.34
C LYS A 119 -3.99 17.78 -16.98
N THR A 120 -4.82 17.44 -17.94
CA THR A 120 -6.18 16.99 -17.63
C THR A 120 -6.15 15.59 -17.03
N TYR A 121 -7.15 15.21 -16.24
CA TYR A 121 -7.22 13.85 -15.68
C TYR A 121 -7.13 12.76 -16.75
N LYS A 122 -7.82 12.95 -17.88
CA LYS A 122 -7.84 11.97 -18.98
C LYS A 122 -6.44 11.73 -19.58
N GLU A 123 -5.69 12.79 -19.84
CA GLU A 123 -4.32 12.70 -20.34
C GLU A 123 -3.39 12.04 -19.34
N ALA A 124 -3.43 12.50 -18.09
CA ALA A 124 -2.62 11.97 -17.00
C ALA A 124 -2.89 10.49 -16.73
N LYS A 125 -4.16 10.07 -16.74
CA LYS A 125 -4.57 8.67 -16.55
C LYS A 125 -4.04 7.77 -17.67
N SER A 126 -4.08 8.24 -18.90
CA SER A 126 -3.50 7.50 -20.05
C SER A 126 -1.99 7.27 -19.88
N ILE A 127 -1.27 8.26 -19.37
CA ILE A 127 0.18 8.16 -19.15
C ILE A 127 0.49 7.17 -18.00
N ILE A 128 -0.19 7.26 -16.85
CA ILE A 128 0.09 6.39 -15.71
C ILE A 128 -0.26 4.92 -15.98
N GLN A 129 -1.19 4.66 -16.90
CA GLN A 129 -1.51 3.30 -17.32
C GLN A 129 -0.42 2.67 -18.19
N GLN A 130 0.36 3.48 -18.90
CA GLN A 130 1.41 3.02 -19.80
C GLN A 130 2.79 2.99 -19.15
N PHE A 131 3.05 3.88 -18.19
CA PHE A 131 4.35 4.10 -17.60
C PHE A 131 4.32 4.02 -16.06
N ASN A 132 5.28 3.30 -15.48
CA ASN A 132 5.35 3.00 -14.06
C ASN A 132 6.25 3.96 -13.26
N ASN A 133 6.35 5.21 -13.66
CA ASN A 133 7.28 6.17 -13.08
C ASN A 133 6.64 7.53 -12.76
N TYR A 134 5.36 7.51 -12.40
CA TYR A 134 4.61 8.72 -12.04
C TYR A 134 3.74 8.49 -10.81
N ILE A 135 3.47 9.59 -10.09
CA ILE A 135 2.34 9.73 -9.19
C ILE A 135 1.35 10.67 -9.88
N LEU A 136 0.09 10.29 -9.91
CA LEU A 136 -0.99 11.15 -10.40
C LEU A 136 -1.72 11.76 -9.21
N VAL A 137 -1.82 13.09 -9.19
CA VAL A 137 -2.62 13.83 -8.21
C VAL A 137 -3.66 14.63 -8.96
N SER A 138 -4.93 14.44 -8.62
CA SER A 138 -6.06 15.06 -9.33
C SER A 138 -6.97 15.79 -8.38
N ASP A 139 -7.33 17.03 -8.72
CA ASP A 139 -8.36 17.79 -8.03
C ASP A 139 -9.74 17.25 -8.38
N ILE A 140 -10.49 16.82 -7.36
CA ILE A 140 -11.79 16.18 -7.54
C ILE A 140 -12.84 17.19 -8.05
N SER A 141 -12.69 18.46 -7.74
CA SER A 141 -13.67 19.49 -8.08
C SER A 141 -13.70 19.83 -9.57
N ASN A 142 -12.55 19.87 -10.22
CA ASN A 142 -12.39 20.39 -11.58
C ASN A 142 -11.64 19.46 -12.54
N GLY A 143 -10.96 18.41 -12.02
CA GLY A 143 -10.19 17.46 -12.82
C GLY A 143 -8.82 17.95 -13.27
N ARG A 144 -8.36 19.11 -12.78
CA ARG A 144 -6.97 19.50 -12.93
C ARG A 144 -6.08 18.45 -12.29
N SER A 145 -5.05 18.03 -12.96
CA SER A 145 -4.18 16.96 -12.51
C SER A 145 -2.72 17.32 -12.69
N ILE A 146 -1.88 16.80 -11.82
CA ILE A 146 -0.44 16.86 -12.01
C ILE A 146 0.14 15.45 -12.04
N LEU A 147 1.07 15.22 -12.98
CA LEU A 147 1.91 14.03 -13.03
C LEU A 147 3.26 14.35 -12.42
N ILE A 148 3.58 13.70 -11.32
CA ILE A 148 4.85 13.87 -10.62
C ILE A 148 5.80 12.77 -11.08
N TYR A 149 6.96 13.16 -11.59
CA TYR A 149 7.97 12.24 -12.10
C TYR A 149 8.67 11.49 -10.96
N LEU A 150 8.77 10.18 -11.11
CA LEU A 150 9.54 9.33 -10.23
C LEU A 150 10.90 8.98 -10.84
N PRO A 151 11.92 8.72 -10.04
CA PRO A 151 13.22 8.25 -10.51
C PRO A 151 13.10 6.95 -11.31
N LYS A 152 14.03 6.73 -12.25
CA LYS A 152 14.06 5.49 -13.03
C LYS A 152 14.51 4.29 -12.21
N LYS A 153 15.39 4.51 -11.20
CA LYS A 153 15.85 3.44 -10.32
C LYS A 153 14.76 3.08 -9.33
N PHE A 154 14.42 1.80 -9.28
CA PHE A 154 13.30 1.30 -8.51
C PHE A 154 13.37 1.64 -7.00
N LYS A 155 14.54 1.52 -6.38
CA LYS A 155 14.75 1.88 -4.97
C LYS A 155 14.46 3.36 -4.70
N GLU A 156 15.03 4.25 -5.51
CA GLU A 156 14.79 5.69 -5.40
C GLU A 156 13.32 6.07 -5.66
N ASN A 157 12.64 5.29 -6.53
CA ASN A 157 11.23 5.43 -6.80
C ASN A 157 10.39 5.14 -5.54
N ILE A 158 10.65 4.02 -4.85
CA ILE A 158 9.98 3.67 -3.59
C ILE A 158 10.21 4.73 -2.51
N GLU A 159 11.45 5.20 -2.36
CA GLU A 159 11.79 6.25 -1.40
C GLU A 159 11.03 7.55 -1.70
N ARG A 160 10.89 7.92 -2.97
CA ARG A 160 10.12 9.09 -3.38
C ARG A 160 8.63 8.94 -3.16
N LEU A 161 8.06 7.77 -3.47
CA LEU A 161 6.67 7.45 -3.13
C LEU A 161 6.41 7.63 -1.64
N HIS A 162 7.25 7.04 -0.80
CA HIS A 162 7.14 7.14 0.65
C HIS A 162 7.32 8.60 1.13
N THR A 163 8.24 9.36 0.54
CA THR A 163 8.45 10.76 0.91
C THR A 163 7.26 11.61 0.47
N PHE A 164 6.67 11.34 -0.71
CA PHE A 164 5.50 12.07 -1.18
C PHE A 164 4.29 11.86 -0.28
N THR A 165 4.08 10.67 0.26
CA THR A 165 2.96 10.44 1.18
C THR A 165 3.03 11.30 2.44
N LYS A 166 4.21 11.74 2.88
CA LYS A 166 4.39 12.65 4.02
C LYS A 166 3.75 14.03 3.78
N PHE A 167 3.49 14.41 2.53
CA PHE A 167 2.75 15.63 2.18
C PHE A 167 1.40 15.69 2.89
N TYR A 168 0.72 14.58 3.07
CA TYR A 168 -0.65 14.57 3.59
C TYR A 168 -0.86 13.70 4.84
N PHE A 169 0.00 12.72 5.14
CA PHE A 169 -0.24 11.71 6.17
C PHE A 169 -0.53 12.27 7.58
N ASN A 170 0.10 13.37 7.96
CA ASN A 170 -0.10 13.98 9.28
C ASN A 170 -0.74 15.38 9.19
N VAL A 171 -1.20 15.77 8.01
CA VAL A 171 -1.70 17.13 7.73
C VAL A 171 -3.17 17.12 7.39
N TYR A 172 -3.62 16.10 6.64
CA TYR A 172 -4.98 16.00 6.14
C TYR A 172 -5.63 14.68 6.56
N ASN A 173 -6.96 14.69 6.68
CA ASN A 173 -7.72 13.47 6.72
C ASN A 173 -7.75 12.84 5.33
N PHE A 174 -7.58 11.53 5.25
CA PHE A 174 -7.64 10.81 3.99
C PHE A 174 -8.19 9.40 4.16
N ASP A 175 -8.82 8.90 3.10
CA ASP A 175 -9.26 7.52 2.99
C ASP A 175 -8.38 6.77 1.97
N ARG A 176 -8.35 5.45 2.12
CA ARG A 176 -7.70 4.53 1.19
C ARG A 176 -8.75 3.69 0.50
N SER A 177 -8.60 3.52 -0.79
CA SER A 177 -9.45 2.62 -1.55
C SER A 177 -8.63 1.51 -2.18
N GLU A 178 -9.02 0.26 -1.92
CA GLU A 178 -8.49 -0.92 -2.63
C GLU A 178 -9.12 -1.05 -4.03
N GLU A 179 -10.27 -0.42 -4.25
CA GLU A 179 -10.90 -0.38 -5.54
C GLU A 179 -10.26 0.70 -6.41
N GLU A 180 -10.25 0.46 -7.70
CA GLU A 180 -9.78 1.42 -8.69
C GLU A 180 -10.84 2.54 -8.83
N ILE A 181 -10.87 3.44 -7.80
CA ILE A 181 -11.73 4.62 -7.83
C ILE A 181 -11.12 5.62 -8.80
N THR A 182 -11.91 6.04 -9.77
CA THR A 182 -11.52 7.07 -10.72
C THR A 182 -12.05 8.43 -10.27
N TYR A 183 -11.44 9.50 -10.79
CA TYR A 183 -11.96 10.86 -10.64
C TYR A 183 -13.45 10.97 -11.00
N TYR A 184 -13.89 10.26 -12.04
CA TYR A 184 -15.30 10.27 -12.47
C TYR A 184 -16.25 9.63 -11.45
N ASP A 185 -15.78 8.62 -10.72
CA ASP A 185 -16.55 7.97 -9.66
C ASP A 185 -16.71 8.92 -8.48
N LEU A 186 -15.66 9.64 -8.10
CA LEU A 186 -15.69 10.58 -6.98
C LEU A 186 -16.58 11.78 -7.24
N ARG A 187 -16.74 12.22 -8.49
CA ARG A 187 -17.68 13.30 -8.84
C ARG A 187 -19.14 12.97 -8.53
N LYS A 188 -19.49 11.70 -8.40
CA LYS A 188 -20.83 11.25 -8.03
C LYS A 188 -21.09 11.33 -6.54
N TYR A 189 -20.05 11.42 -5.71
CA TYR A 189 -20.17 11.55 -4.27
C TYR A 189 -20.35 13.01 -3.86
N SER A 190 -21.02 13.23 -2.74
CA SER A 190 -21.39 14.57 -2.24
C SER A 190 -20.22 15.44 -1.78
N ARG A 191 -19.08 14.85 -1.47
CA ARG A 191 -17.84 15.58 -1.13
C ARG A 191 -17.08 15.93 -2.40
N LYS A 192 -17.12 17.21 -2.76
CA LYS A 192 -16.55 17.73 -4.01
C LYS A 192 -15.15 18.33 -3.86
N ASN A 193 -14.60 18.39 -2.65
CA ASN A 193 -13.32 19.04 -2.38
C ASN A 193 -12.30 18.04 -1.88
N GLY A 194 -11.17 17.97 -2.56
CA GLY A 194 -10.07 17.11 -2.18
C GLY A 194 -9.22 16.68 -3.36
N LEU A 195 -8.22 15.86 -3.06
CA LEU A 195 -7.30 15.32 -4.06
C LEU A 195 -7.40 13.80 -4.11
N LEU A 196 -7.45 13.26 -5.32
CA LEU A 196 -7.22 11.84 -5.55
C LEU A 196 -5.74 11.63 -5.90
N VAL A 197 -5.07 10.79 -5.13
CA VAL A 197 -3.69 10.36 -5.40
C VAL A 197 -3.71 8.92 -5.89
N GLU A 198 -3.21 8.72 -7.11
CA GLU A 198 -3.12 7.41 -7.74
C GLU A 198 -1.64 7.06 -7.97
N PHE A 199 -1.30 5.82 -7.63
CA PHE A 199 0.03 5.30 -7.79
C PHE A 199 0.08 4.29 -8.95
N PHE A 200 1.23 4.10 -9.56
CA PHE A 200 1.42 3.05 -10.56
C PHE A 200 1.39 1.66 -9.93
N HIS A 201 1.06 0.65 -10.73
CA HIS A 201 0.97 -0.72 -10.25
C HIS A 201 2.35 -1.40 -10.19
N PHE A 202 2.67 -1.96 -9.03
CA PHE A 202 3.82 -2.84 -8.87
C PHE A 202 3.52 -4.23 -9.41
N ASN A 203 4.50 -4.86 -10.05
CA ASN A 203 4.42 -6.28 -10.33
C ASN A 203 5.03 -7.10 -9.17
N LYS A 204 4.66 -8.38 -9.11
CA LYS A 204 5.10 -9.29 -8.04
C LYS A 204 6.62 -9.39 -7.92
N LYS A 205 7.34 -9.41 -9.05
CA LYS A 205 8.81 -9.49 -9.06
C LYS A 205 9.45 -8.24 -8.47
N GLN A 206 8.87 -7.06 -8.70
CA GLN A 206 9.33 -5.83 -8.09
C GLN A 206 9.17 -5.87 -6.57
N ILE A 207 8.00 -6.28 -6.07
CA ILE A 207 7.73 -6.37 -4.62
C ILE A 207 8.69 -7.34 -3.92
N VAL A 208 8.93 -8.51 -4.49
CA VAL A 208 9.84 -9.51 -3.90
C VAL A 208 11.26 -8.97 -3.74
N ASN A 209 11.70 -8.10 -4.64
CA ASN A 209 13.03 -7.52 -4.65
C ASN A 209 13.16 -6.22 -3.82
N ILE A 210 12.08 -5.74 -3.19
CA ILE A 210 12.13 -4.58 -2.29
C ILE A 210 12.77 -5.02 -0.98
N GLU A 211 13.83 -4.34 -0.58
CA GLU A 211 14.34 -4.36 0.79
C GLU A 211 13.75 -3.16 1.51
N PHE A 212 12.79 -3.39 2.40
CA PHE A 212 12.31 -2.35 3.29
C PHE A 212 13.34 -2.18 4.43
N PRO A 213 13.66 -0.93 4.80
CA PRO A 213 14.46 -0.70 6.00
C PRO A 213 13.72 -1.30 7.21
N SER A 214 14.44 -2.09 7.96
CA SER A 214 14.02 -2.73 9.22
C SER A 214 13.75 -1.69 10.29
#